data_be37bd806a64bf19e04410570053b67c
#
_entry.id   be37bd806a64bf19e04410570053b67c
#
_cell.length_a   1.000
_cell.length_b   1.000
_cell.length_c   1.000
_cell.angle_alpha   90.00
_cell.angle_beta   90.00
_cell.angle_gamma   90.00
#
_symmetry.space_group_name_H-M   'P 1'
#
loop_
_entity.id
_entity.type
_entity.pdbx_description
1 polymer ?
#
loop_
_entity_poly.entity_id
_entity_poly.type
_entity_poly.pdbx_seq_one_letter_code
_entity_poly.pdbx_strand_id
1 'polypeptide(L)'
;MNVPTVAITGVPDPLPEGLTVLDVREPVEWAHGHIDGAMHIPMMELPDRLDEIPDGQLLVVCKVGSRSAQVTSYLLQHGRDAVNLDGGMLEWAQAGLPVV
;
A
#
# COMPACT_ATOMS: atom_id res chain seq x y z
N MET A 1 5.45 -6.98 -16.21
CA MET A 1 4.95 -7.96 -15.23
C MET A 1 3.62 -7.47 -14.68
N ASN A 2 2.63 -8.34 -14.69
CA ASN A 2 1.31 -8.00 -14.16
C ASN A 2 1.24 -8.39 -12.69
N VAL A 3 0.88 -7.44 -11.85
CA VAL A 3 0.60 -7.70 -10.44
C VAL A 3 -0.87 -7.43 -10.16
N PRO A 4 -1.48 -8.09 -9.18
CA PRO A 4 -2.84 -7.76 -8.76
C PRO A 4 -2.92 -6.27 -8.43
N THR A 5 -3.86 -5.58 -9.05
CA THR A 5 -3.97 -4.12 -8.95
C THR A 5 -5.44 -3.74 -8.85
N VAL A 6 -5.74 -2.78 -7.98
CA VAL A 6 -7.07 -2.23 -7.84
C VAL A 6 -7.02 -0.73 -8.07
N ALA A 7 -7.97 -0.19 -8.83
CA ALA A 7 -8.13 1.25 -8.98
C ALA A 7 -8.82 1.83 -7.75
N ILE A 8 -8.67 3.14 -7.55
CA ILE A 8 -9.28 3.82 -6.41
C ILE A 8 -10.79 3.59 -6.33
N THR A 9 -11.46 3.51 -7.48
CA THR A 9 -12.90 3.27 -7.54
C THR A 9 -13.31 1.86 -7.13
N GLY A 10 -12.36 0.92 -7.10
CA GLY A 10 -12.60 -0.45 -6.67
C GLY A 10 -12.27 -0.72 -5.20
N VAL A 11 -11.79 0.30 -4.49
CA VAL A 11 -11.44 0.15 -3.07
C VAL A 11 -12.71 0.34 -2.22
N PRO A 12 -13.06 -0.65 -1.39
CA PRO A 12 -14.23 -0.49 -0.50
C PRO A 12 -14.01 0.64 0.51
N ASP A 13 -15.10 1.32 0.86
CA ASP A 13 -15.10 2.34 1.90
C ASP A 13 -16.29 2.06 2.83
N PRO A 14 -16.04 1.67 4.09
CA PRO A 14 -14.72 1.52 4.75
C PRO A 14 -13.93 0.33 4.23
N LEU A 15 -12.63 0.34 4.53
CA LEU A 15 -11.75 -0.77 4.16
C LEU A 15 -12.15 -2.03 4.92
N PRO A 16 -12.03 -3.22 4.29
CA PRO A 16 -12.40 -4.47 4.94
C PRO A 16 -11.59 -4.74 6.21
N GLU A 17 -12.22 -5.37 7.18
CA GLU A 17 -11.49 -5.90 8.34
C GLU A 17 -10.50 -6.97 7.87
N GLY A 18 -9.34 -7.01 8.52
CA GLY A 18 -8.28 -7.95 8.16
C GLY A 18 -7.40 -7.49 7.01
N LEU A 19 -7.76 -6.39 6.34
CA LEU A 19 -6.91 -5.77 5.34
C LEU A 19 -5.92 -4.82 6.03
N THR A 20 -4.63 -4.96 5.71
CA THR A 20 -3.62 -4.01 6.15
C THR A 20 -3.20 -3.14 4.97
N VAL A 21 -3.24 -1.84 5.16
CA VAL A 21 -2.66 -0.90 4.19
C VAL A 21 -1.17 -0.80 4.48
N LEU A 22 -0.36 -1.05 3.48
CA LEU A 22 1.10 -0.97 3.59
C LEU A 22 1.60 0.17 2.72
N ASP A 23 2.05 1.25 3.37
CA ASP A 23 2.59 2.44 2.70
C ASP A 23 4.10 2.29 2.59
N VAL A 24 4.61 2.28 1.36
CA VAL A 24 6.04 2.03 1.08
C VAL A 24 6.77 3.28 0.62
N ARG A 25 6.17 4.45 0.87
CA ARG A 25 6.78 5.74 0.54
C ARG A 25 7.91 6.09 1.50
N GLU A 26 8.65 7.14 1.16
CA GLU A 26 9.68 7.67 2.03
C GLU A 26 9.08 8.35 3.27
N PRO A 27 9.85 8.45 4.39
CA PRO A 27 9.33 9.07 5.61
C PRO A 27 8.81 10.51 5.42
N VAL A 28 9.44 11.29 4.55
CA VAL A 28 8.98 12.67 4.29
C VAL A 28 7.60 12.68 3.63
N GLU A 29 7.33 11.73 2.75
CA GLU A 29 6.01 11.61 2.11
C GLU A 29 4.95 11.20 3.12
N TRP A 30 5.27 10.22 3.95
CA TRP A 30 4.40 9.75 5.03
C TRP A 30 4.02 10.88 5.99
N ALA A 31 4.99 11.71 6.36
CA ALA A 31 4.77 12.82 7.28
C ALA A 31 3.82 13.89 6.75
N HIS A 32 3.70 14.00 5.42
CA HIS A 32 2.78 14.96 4.79
C HIS A 32 1.33 14.47 4.75
N GLY A 33 1.08 13.25 5.14
CA GLY A 33 -0.26 12.68 5.18
C GLY A 33 -0.26 11.24 4.71
N HIS A 34 -1.07 10.40 5.37
CA HIS A 34 -1.15 8.98 5.06
C HIS A 34 -2.54 8.45 5.44
N ILE A 35 -2.84 7.23 5.01
CA ILE A 35 -4.10 6.57 5.34
C ILE A 35 -4.10 6.20 6.81
N ASP A 36 -5.16 6.53 7.52
CA ASP A 36 -5.29 6.21 8.94
C ASP A 36 -5.22 4.69 9.15
N GLY A 37 -4.41 4.29 10.13
CA GLY A 37 -4.21 2.87 10.43
C GLY A 37 -3.23 2.15 9.51
N ALA A 38 -2.65 2.83 8.52
CA ALA A 38 -1.68 2.21 7.63
C ALA A 38 -0.38 1.89 8.36
N MET A 39 0.25 0.80 7.94
CA MET A 39 1.60 0.45 8.35
C MET A 39 2.59 1.12 7.40
N HIS A 40 3.65 1.70 7.93
CA HIS A 40 4.68 2.36 7.13
C HIS A 40 5.98 1.56 7.16
N ILE A 41 6.38 1.07 5.99
CA ILE A 41 7.70 0.48 5.79
C ILE A 41 8.23 1.02 4.47
N PRO A 42 9.22 1.92 4.48
CA PRO A 42 9.80 2.41 3.23
C PRO A 42 10.30 1.26 2.36
N MET A 43 10.13 1.39 1.04
CA MET A 43 10.41 0.31 0.10
C MET A 43 11.81 -0.31 0.31
N MET A 44 12.82 0.53 0.55
CA MET A 44 14.20 0.05 0.70
C MET A 44 14.44 -0.72 1.99
N GLU A 45 13.57 -0.55 3.00
CA GLU A 45 13.68 -1.25 4.28
C GLU A 45 12.88 -2.55 4.30
N LEU A 46 12.05 -2.77 3.30
CA LEU A 46 11.09 -3.87 3.31
C LEU A 46 11.75 -5.24 3.47
N PRO A 47 12.85 -5.57 2.75
CA PRO A 47 13.46 -6.90 2.89
C PRO A 47 13.88 -7.23 4.33
N ASP A 48 14.34 -6.24 5.07
CA ASP A 48 14.80 -6.43 6.46
C ASP A 48 13.65 -6.43 7.47
N ARG A 49 12.45 -6.02 7.03
CA ARG A 49 11.30 -5.85 7.92
C ARG A 49 10.09 -6.68 7.51
N LEU A 50 10.31 -7.67 6.65
CA LEU A 50 9.23 -8.50 6.11
C LEU A 50 8.45 -9.21 7.23
N ASP A 51 9.12 -9.60 8.30
CA ASP A 51 8.52 -10.27 9.44
C ASP A 51 7.61 -9.38 10.29
N GLU A 52 7.67 -8.06 10.10
CA GLU A 52 6.76 -7.14 10.79
C GLU A 52 5.37 -7.09 10.14
N ILE A 53 5.24 -7.57 8.91
CA ILE A 53 4.00 -7.48 8.15
C ILE A 53 3.04 -8.57 8.61
N PRO A 54 1.81 -8.22 9.05
CA PRO A 54 0.86 -9.23 9.50
C PRO A 54 0.37 -10.11 8.37
N ASP A 55 -0.16 -11.28 8.73
CA ASP A 55 -0.84 -12.15 7.79
C ASP A 55 -2.13 -11.48 7.30
N GLY A 56 -2.67 -11.99 6.19
CA GLY A 56 -3.87 -11.46 5.58
C GLY A 56 -3.59 -10.61 4.36
N GLN A 57 -4.63 -10.01 3.83
CA GLN A 57 -4.52 -9.23 2.59
C GLN A 57 -3.86 -7.88 2.85
N LEU A 58 -2.99 -7.50 1.92
CA LEU A 58 -2.26 -6.23 1.97
C LEU A 58 -2.68 -5.36 0.79
N LEU A 59 -3.00 -4.10 1.06
CA LEU A 59 -3.16 -3.07 0.03
C LEU A 59 -1.89 -2.21 0.05
N VAL A 60 -1.08 -2.32 -0.99
CA VAL A 60 0.23 -1.67 -1.04
C VAL A 60 0.10 -0.34 -1.75
N VAL A 61 0.54 0.74 -1.10
CA VAL A 61 0.40 2.09 -1.64
C VAL A 61 1.74 2.82 -1.71
N CYS A 62 1.90 3.61 -2.77
CA CYS A 62 2.94 4.61 -2.87
C CYS A 62 2.32 5.91 -3.38
N LYS A 63 3.10 6.83 -3.96
CA LYS A 63 2.54 8.09 -4.43
C LYS A 63 1.66 7.91 -5.67
N VAL A 64 2.15 7.16 -6.67
CA VAL A 64 1.48 7.04 -7.98
C VAL A 64 1.29 5.59 -8.44
N GLY A 65 1.74 4.61 -7.68
CA GLY A 65 1.51 3.19 -7.97
C GLY A 65 2.70 2.42 -8.50
N SER A 66 3.80 3.05 -8.88
CA SER A 66 4.95 2.35 -9.47
C SER A 66 5.82 1.62 -8.45
N ARG A 67 6.17 2.29 -7.35
CA ARG A 67 6.95 1.65 -6.27
C ARG A 67 6.14 0.54 -5.62
N SER A 68 4.85 0.80 -5.39
CA SER A 68 3.97 -0.20 -4.76
C SER A 68 3.75 -1.40 -5.66
N ALA A 69 3.74 -1.23 -6.99
CA ALA A 69 3.67 -2.36 -7.91
C ALA A 69 4.89 -3.28 -7.77
N GLN A 70 6.09 -2.71 -7.66
CA GLN A 70 7.31 -3.47 -7.44
C GLN A 70 7.27 -4.22 -6.11
N VAL A 71 6.82 -3.55 -5.05
CA VAL A 71 6.68 -4.16 -3.72
C VAL A 71 5.64 -5.27 -3.73
N THR A 72 4.51 -5.06 -4.42
CA THR A 72 3.49 -6.08 -4.55
C THR A 72 4.05 -7.35 -5.17
N SER A 73 4.83 -7.21 -6.26
CA SER A 73 5.49 -8.34 -6.89
C SER A 73 6.42 -9.07 -5.92
N TYR A 74 7.22 -8.33 -5.16
CA TYR A 74 8.13 -8.89 -4.17
C TYR A 74 7.36 -9.66 -3.08
N LEU A 75 6.28 -9.08 -2.57
CA LEU A 75 5.47 -9.70 -1.52
C LEU A 75 4.82 -11.00 -2.01
N LEU A 76 4.32 -11.01 -3.23
CA LEU A 76 3.74 -12.22 -3.83
C LEU A 76 4.78 -13.33 -3.92
N GLN A 77 6.01 -13.01 -4.29
CA GLN A 77 7.10 -13.98 -4.36
C GLN A 77 7.45 -14.56 -2.99
N HIS A 78 7.11 -13.83 -1.92
CA HIS A 78 7.34 -14.26 -0.54
C HIS A 78 6.08 -14.81 0.13
N GLY A 79 5.09 -15.22 -0.67
CA GLY A 79 3.90 -15.89 -0.16
C GLY A 79 2.87 -14.99 0.48
N ARG A 80 2.97 -13.67 0.29
CA ARG A 80 2.02 -12.71 0.84
C ARG A 80 0.89 -12.43 -0.13
N ASP A 81 -0.30 -12.17 0.41
CA ASP A 81 -1.49 -11.79 -0.37
C ASP A 81 -1.50 -10.27 -0.51
N ALA A 82 -1.04 -9.76 -1.64
CA ALA A 82 -0.84 -8.33 -1.83
C ALA A 82 -1.50 -7.85 -3.11
N VAL A 83 -2.05 -6.63 -3.04
CA VAL A 83 -2.69 -5.95 -4.16
C VAL A 83 -2.11 -4.53 -4.23
N ASN A 84 -1.75 -4.07 -5.42
CA ASN A 84 -1.25 -2.73 -5.66
C ASN A 84 -2.41 -1.74 -5.80
N LEU A 85 -2.33 -0.58 -5.15
CA LEU A 85 -3.27 0.51 -5.37
C LEU A 85 -2.79 1.35 -6.56
N ASP A 86 -3.51 1.24 -7.69
CA ASP A 86 -3.23 2.03 -8.88
C ASP A 86 -3.49 3.52 -8.60
N GLY A 87 -2.57 4.37 -9.05
CA GLY A 87 -2.68 5.80 -8.80
C GLY A 87 -2.26 6.25 -7.40
N GLY A 88 -2.14 5.34 -6.47
CA GLY A 88 -1.58 5.57 -5.14
C GLY A 88 -2.22 6.71 -4.36
N MET A 89 -1.41 7.34 -3.51
CA MET A 89 -1.89 8.42 -2.63
C MET A 89 -2.32 9.66 -3.40
N LEU A 90 -1.81 9.87 -4.61
CA LEU A 90 -2.24 11.00 -5.44
C LEU A 90 -3.73 10.88 -5.78
N GLU A 91 -4.16 9.72 -6.29
CA GLU A 91 -5.57 9.52 -6.63
C GLU A 91 -6.44 9.35 -5.39
N TRP A 92 -5.90 8.78 -4.31
CA TRP A 92 -6.60 8.71 -3.03
C TRP A 92 -7.02 10.11 -2.55
N ALA A 93 -6.08 11.05 -2.59
CA ALA A 93 -6.36 12.43 -2.19
C ALA A 93 -7.32 13.13 -3.17
N GLN A 94 -7.16 12.91 -4.47
CA GLN A 94 -8.05 13.49 -5.47
C GLN A 94 -9.49 12.99 -5.34
N ALA A 95 -9.66 11.77 -4.88
CA ALA A 95 -10.99 11.20 -4.61
C ALA A 95 -11.62 11.73 -3.32
N GLY A 96 -10.89 12.53 -2.56
CA GLY A 96 -11.40 13.09 -1.31
C GLY A 96 -11.41 12.10 -0.15
N LEU A 97 -10.68 10.99 -0.25
CA LEU A 97 -10.61 9.99 0.80
C LEU A 97 -9.73 10.49 1.95
N PRO A 98 -10.03 10.10 3.21
CA PRO A 98 -9.37 10.71 4.35
C PRO A 98 -7.89 10.35 4.46
N VAL A 99 -7.11 11.35 4.85
CA VAL A 99 -5.70 11.20 5.27
C VAL A 99 -5.51 11.84 6.64
N VAL A 100 -4.54 11.35 7.34
CA VAL A 100 -4.17 11.86 8.66
C VAL A 100 -2.75 12.38 8.68
#